data_d945169d61ba89b9394e17bd098124c5
#
_entry.id   d945169d61ba89b9394e17bd098124c5
#
_cell.length_a   1.000
_cell.length_b   1.000
_cell.length_c   1.000
_cell.angle_alpha   90.00
_cell.angle_beta   90.00
_cell.angle_gamma   90.00
#
_symmetry.space_group_name_H-M   'P 1'
#
loop_
_entity.id
_entity.type
_entity.pdbx_description
1 polymer ?
#
loop_
_entity_poly.entity_id
_entity_poly.type
_entity_poly.pdbx_seq_one_letter_code
_entity_poly.pdbx_strand_id
1 'polypeptide(L)'
;MGEKLIAAVYEVAGVPAIMTGSVARGTWVKGDNDIDIFMLFPPELPREELQEKGLAAAYAVVEKFSGTAEEKYAGHPYLNAVIKGFDVDLVPCYHVSSTADMHCAVDRTPFHTRYLLPKIGPLREDVLLLKQFAKGGGVYGSDHMTGGFSGYLCELLILAYGGFSEFMQAASAFRYGEVIDIEGYYPDKKTIRKKFSEPLIVIDPTDKDRNVAAALTPTRFAEFMELARDYCAEPGRFYFIADPPTRIGKAEFAAVLETRGTAILAIRLKTPPYVADTVVPQLRKSMES
;
A
#
# COMPACT_ATOMS: atom_id res chain seq x y z
N MET A 1 13.18 4.28 17.75
CA MET A 1 11.83 4.77 18.16
C MET A 1 10.87 3.59 18.30
N GLY A 2 10.74 2.72 17.31
CA GLY A 2 9.81 1.59 17.33
C GLY A 2 9.86 0.71 18.59
N GLU A 3 11.04 0.29 19.03
CA GLU A 3 11.19 -0.51 20.28
C GLU A 3 10.65 0.22 21.52
N LYS A 4 10.83 1.54 21.61
CA LYS A 4 10.29 2.34 22.71
C LYS A 4 8.77 2.42 22.68
N LEU A 5 8.18 2.48 21.48
CA LEU A 5 6.74 2.45 21.29
C LEU A 5 6.16 1.09 21.66
N ILE A 6 6.78 -0.01 21.21
CA ILE A 6 6.39 -1.38 21.58
C ILE A 6 6.41 -1.57 23.11
N ALA A 7 7.49 -1.13 23.77
CA ALA A 7 7.57 -1.19 25.23
C ALA A 7 6.48 -0.36 25.92
N ALA A 8 6.19 0.82 25.40
CA ALA A 8 5.13 1.68 25.93
C ALA A 8 3.73 1.05 25.77
N VAL A 9 3.43 0.42 24.64
CA VAL A 9 2.17 -0.32 24.46
C VAL A 9 2.01 -1.40 25.52
N TYR A 10 3.07 -2.20 25.74
CA TYR A 10 3.02 -3.25 26.74
C TYR A 10 2.81 -2.69 28.16
N GLU A 11 3.45 -1.56 28.48
CA GLU A 11 3.32 -0.90 29.79
C GLU A 11 1.92 -0.36 30.04
N VAL A 12 1.26 0.24 29.02
CA VAL A 12 -0.05 0.88 29.21
C VAL A 12 -1.24 -0.06 28.99
N ALA A 13 -1.10 -1.07 28.12
CA ALA A 13 -2.22 -1.95 27.74
C ALA A 13 -2.03 -3.43 28.17
N GLY A 14 -0.82 -3.82 28.58
CA GLY A 14 -0.53 -5.21 28.96
C GLY A 14 -0.59 -6.20 27.78
N VAL A 15 -0.65 -5.72 26.54
CA VAL A 15 -0.70 -6.55 25.34
C VAL A 15 0.62 -6.46 24.57
N PRO A 16 1.02 -7.55 23.86
CA PRO A 16 2.17 -7.49 22.99
C PRO A 16 1.91 -6.55 21.81
N ALA A 17 2.99 -5.96 21.28
CA ALA A 17 2.93 -5.17 20.06
C ALA A 17 4.10 -5.51 19.15
N ILE A 18 3.93 -5.30 17.87
CA ILE A 18 4.97 -5.50 16.86
C ILE A 18 5.07 -4.28 15.94
N MET A 19 6.27 -3.99 15.49
CA MET A 19 6.49 -3.06 14.40
C MET A 19 6.29 -3.80 13.08
N THR A 20 5.51 -3.19 12.20
CA THR A 20 5.20 -3.72 10.87
C THR A 20 5.60 -2.73 9.78
N GLY A 21 5.09 -2.90 8.58
CA GLY A 21 5.28 -1.94 7.49
C GLY A 21 6.70 -1.89 6.93
N SER A 22 6.96 -0.85 6.17
CA SER A 22 8.22 -0.67 5.45
C SER A 22 9.40 -0.37 6.38
N VAL A 23 9.15 0.32 7.50
CA VAL A 23 10.19 0.65 8.50
C VAL A 23 10.70 -0.62 9.17
N ALA A 24 9.81 -1.55 9.54
CA ALA A 24 10.20 -2.83 10.14
C ALA A 24 11.09 -3.67 9.22
N ARG A 25 10.86 -3.58 7.91
CA ARG A 25 11.58 -4.36 6.89
C ARG A 25 12.78 -3.63 6.28
N GLY A 26 12.97 -2.34 6.62
CA GLY A 26 14.03 -1.49 6.07
C GLY A 26 13.83 -1.16 4.58
N THR A 27 12.61 -1.17 4.09
CA THR A 27 12.23 -0.89 2.70
C THR A 27 11.48 0.43 2.52
N TRP A 28 11.58 1.33 3.49
CA TRP A 28 10.97 2.66 3.45
C TRP A 28 11.74 3.60 2.51
N VAL A 29 11.02 4.41 1.74
CA VAL A 29 11.59 5.43 0.87
C VAL A 29 11.59 6.76 1.62
N LYS A 30 12.61 7.60 1.38
CA LYS A 30 12.70 8.93 2.01
C LYS A 30 11.40 9.73 1.81
N GLY A 31 10.82 10.17 2.91
CA GLY A 31 9.54 10.88 2.95
C GLY A 31 8.32 10.00 3.26
N ASP A 32 8.47 8.65 3.28
CA ASP A 32 7.42 7.68 3.63
C ASP A 32 7.90 6.81 4.80
N ASN A 33 8.28 7.42 5.90
CA ASN A 33 8.88 6.72 7.06
C ASN A 33 7.90 6.58 8.21
N ASP A 34 6.69 6.16 7.90
CA ASP A 34 5.65 5.91 8.88
C ASP A 34 5.98 4.67 9.71
N ILE A 35 5.91 4.80 11.02
CA ILE A 35 6.17 3.71 11.96
C ILE A 35 4.83 3.04 12.30
N ASP A 36 4.62 1.85 11.76
CA ASP A 36 3.40 1.07 12.00
C ASP A 36 3.58 0.17 13.25
N ILE A 37 2.87 0.45 14.32
CA ILE A 37 2.84 -0.36 15.55
C ILE A 37 1.49 -1.05 15.67
N PHE A 38 1.50 -2.37 15.58
CA PHE A 38 0.31 -3.20 15.71
C PHE A 38 0.22 -3.75 17.13
N MET A 39 -0.85 -3.40 17.84
CA MET A 39 -1.15 -3.83 19.20
C MET A 39 -2.00 -5.09 19.15
N LEU A 40 -1.49 -6.21 19.68
CA LEU A 40 -2.02 -7.55 19.50
C LEU A 40 -2.97 -7.92 20.64
N PHE A 41 -4.26 -7.78 20.44
CA PHE A 41 -5.31 -8.13 21.41
C PHE A 41 -5.78 -9.59 21.27
N PRO A 42 -6.27 -10.21 22.34
CA PRO A 42 -6.81 -11.57 22.26
C PRO A 42 -7.96 -11.68 21.25
N PRO A 43 -8.05 -12.77 20.47
CA PRO A 43 -9.07 -12.93 19.44
C PRO A 43 -10.50 -13.09 20.00
N GLU A 44 -10.63 -13.45 21.28
CA GLU A 44 -11.92 -13.58 21.97
C GLU A 44 -12.54 -12.23 22.36
N LEU A 45 -11.76 -11.14 22.27
CA LEU A 45 -12.23 -9.80 22.64
C LEU A 45 -13.31 -9.34 21.65
N PRO A 46 -14.50 -8.90 22.09
CA PRO A 46 -15.50 -8.33 21.21
C PRO A 46 -14.95 -7.13 20.41
N ARG A 47 -15.45 -6.95 19.20
CA ARG A 47 -14.94 -5.90 18.28
C ARG A 47 -15.06 -4.50 18.88
N GLU A 48 -16.16 -4.22 19.55
CA GLU A 48 -16.40 -2.93 20.20
C GLU A 48 -15.38 -2.68 21.32
N GLU A 49 -15.07 -3.71 22.09
CA GLU A 49 -14.05 -3.62 23.14
C GLU A 49 -12.63 -3.51 22.57
N LEU A 50 -12.34 -4.16 21.45
CA LEU A 50 -11.06 -3.98 20.74
C LEU A 50 -10.88 -2.52 20.34
N GLN A 51 -11.91 -1.90 19.78
CA GLN A 51 -11.85 -0.50 19.35
C GLN A 51 -11.65 0.44 20.55
N GLU A 52 -12.44 0.26 21.60
CA GLU A 52 -12.37 1.11 22.79
C GLU A 52 -11.02 0.97 23.51
N LYS A 53 -10.62 -0.26 23.84
CA LYS A 53 -9.36 -0.53 24.54
C LYS A 53 -8.14 -0.19 23.68
N GLY A 54 -8.24 -0.45 22.38
CA GLY A 54 -7.18 -0.12 21.42
C GLY A 54 -6.94 1.36 21.28
N LEU A 55 -8.00 2.17 21.12
CA LEU A 55 -7.89 3.62 21.08
C LEU A 55 -7.40 4.17 22.42
N ALA A 56 -7.93 3.71 23.55
CA ALA A 56 -7.48 4.13 24.88
C ALA A 56 -5.97 3.87 25.08
N ALA A 57 -5.49 2.68 24.69
CA ALA A 57 -4.07 2.35 24.75
C ALA A 57 -3.23 3.25 23.83
N ALA A 58 -3.70 3.48 22.61
CA ALA A 58 -3.02 4.33 21.65
C ALA A 58 -2.90 5.77 22.14
N TYR A 59 -3.97 6.36 22.69
CA TYR A 59 -3.93 7.68 23.29
C TYR A 59 -2.97 7.76 24.48
N ALA A 60 -2.95 6.76 25.37
CA ALA A 60 -2.03 6.71 26.49
C ALA A 60 -0.55 6.65 26.03
N VAL A 61 -0.26 5.93 24.95
CA VAL A 61 1.08 5.94 24.33
C VAL A 61 1.42 7.31 23.80
N VAL A 62 0.52 7.96 23.07
CA VAL A 62 0.75 9.30 22.50
C VAL A 62 1.01 10.31 23.61
N GLU A 63 0.19 10.32 24.67
CA GLU A 63 0.36 11.18 25.83
C GLU A 63 1.72 10.99 26.50
N LYS A 64 2.14 9.72 26.73
CA LYS A 64 3.44 9.38 27.32
C LYS A 64 4.62 9.99 26.55
N PHE A 65 4.50 10.14 25.24
CA PHE A 65 5.55 10.74 24.40
C PHE A 65 5.30 12.23 24.11
N SER A 66 4.26 12.83 24.65
CA SER A 66 3.84 14.22 24.39
C SER A 66 3.62 14.47 22.89
N GLY A 67 3.03 13.48 22.19
CA GLY A 67 2.71 13.55 20.78
C GLY A 67 1.34 14.20 20.53
N THR A 68 1.00 14.38 19.26
CA THR A 68 -0.34 14.75 18.80
C THR A 68 -0.89 13.61 17.95
N ALA A 69 -2.21 13.43 17.95
CA ALA A 69 -2.83 12.34 17.20
C ALA A 69 -4.18 12.75 16.60
N GLU A 70 -4.55 12.05 15.54
CA GLU A 70 -5.88 12.06 14.93
C GLU A 70 -6.38 10.62 14.74
N GLU A 71 -7.68 10.44 14.88
CA GLU A 71 -8.29 9.15 14.58
C GLU A 71 -8.44 8.95 13.08
N LYS A 72 -8.01 7.77 12.61
CA LYS A 72 -8.22 7.29 11.24
C LYS A 72 -8.99 5.99 11.25
N TYR A 73 -9.41 5.52 10.08
CA TYR A 73 -10.22 4.32 9.94
C TYR A 73 -9.68 3.40 8.84
N ALA A 74 -9.40 2.13 9.18
CA ALA A 74 -9.02 1.08 8.25
C ALA A 74 -9.63 -0.27 8.73
N GLY A 75 -10.85 -0.59 8.35
CA GLY A 75 -11.56 -1.74 8.90
C GLY A 75 -12.08 -1.52 10.33
N HIS A 76 -11.36 -0.80 11.18
CA HIS A 76 -11.75 -0.25 12.49
C HIS A 76 -10.93 1.03 12.78
N PRO A 77 -11.29 1.83 13.82
CA PRO A 77 -10.54 3.02 14.20
C PRO A 77 -9.11 2.69 14.66
N TYR A 78 -8.17 3.55 14.34
CA TYR A 78 -6.80 3.55 14.83
C TYR A 78 -6.29 4.97 15.01
N LEU A 79 -5.15 5.18 15.69
CA LEU A 79 -4.53 6.49 15.81
C LEU A 79 -3.35 6.65 14.86
N ASN A 80 -3.38 7.71 14.08
CA ASN A 80 -2.21 8.26 13.44
C ASN A 80 -1.67 9.39 14.33
N ALA A 81 -0.41 9.34 14.70
CA ALA A 81 0.20 10.25 15.65
C ALA A 81 1.51 10.83 15.15
N VAL A 82 1.81 12.05 15.55
CA VAL A 82 3.16 12.62 15.40
C VAL A 82 3.86 12.57 16.75
N ILE A 83 4.87 11.70 16.84
CA ILE A 83 5.66 11.48 18.06
C ILE A 83 7.13 11.80 17.79
N LYS A 84 7.64 12.86 18.40
CA LYS A 84 9.03 13.33 18.22
C LYS A 84 9.44 13.53 16.75
N GLY A 85 8.49 13.99 15.93
CA GLY A 85 8.71 14.25 14.51
C GLY A 85 8.62 13.01 13.61
N PHE A 86 8.21 11.86 14.15
CA PHE A 86 7.87 10.66 13.37
C PHE A 86 6.37 10.53 13.23
N ASP A 87 5.90 10.17 12.05
CA ASP A 87 4.55 9.69 11.85
C ASP A 87 4.47 8.26 12.39
N VAL A 88 3.45 8.00 13.20
CA VAL A 88 3.28 6.71 13.91
C VAL A 88 1.82 6.28 13.80
N ASP A 89 1.59 5.12 13.22
CA ASP A 89 0.29 4.48 13.25
C ASP A 89 0.23 3.47 14.41
N LEU A 90 -0.69 3.69 15.34
CA LEU A 90 -0.96 2.81 16.47
C LEU A 90 -2.25 2.04 16.17
N VAL A 91 -2.10 0.80 15.73
CA VAL A 91 -3.20 0.02 15.15
C VAL A 91 -3.56 -1.14 16.05
N PRO A 92 -4.75 -1.17 16.70
CA PRO A 92 -5.22 -2.36 17.38
C PRO A 92 -5.51 -3.46 16.35
N CYS A 93 -5.17 -4.71 16.65
CA CYS A 93 -5.54 -5.85 15.83
C CYS A 93 -5.65 -7.11 16.69
N TYR A 94 -6.27 -8.14 16.14
CA TYR A 94 -6.36 -9.42 16.81
C TYR A 94 -5.07 -10.25 16.68
N HIS A 95 -4.66 -10.88 17.78
CA HIS A 95 -3.55 -11.81 17.81
C HIS A 95 -4.01 -13.19 17.37
N VAL A 96 -4.18 -13.38 16.07
CA VAL A 96 -4.60 -14.65 15.49
C VAL A 96 -3.41 -15.47 15.00
N SER A 97 -3.55 -16.80 15.02
CA SER A 97 -2.50 -17.75 14.61
C SER A 97 -2.47 -18.02 13.11
N SER A 98 -3.59 -17.81 12.43
CA SER A 98 -3.79 -18.09 11.01
C SER A 98 -4.56 -16.97 10.32
N THR A 99 -4.32 -16.76 9.03
CA THR A 99 -5.12 -15.84 8.21
C THR A 99 -6.57 -16.32 8.04
N ALA A 100 -6.85 -17.60 8.28
CA ALA A 100 -8.22 -18.12 8.30
C ALA A 100 -9.04 -17.64 9.51
N ASP A 101 -8.36 -17.25 10.60
CA ASP A 101 -8.96 -16.80 11.85
C ASP A 101 -9.07 -15.27 11.97
N MET A 102 -8.72 -14.53 10.92
CA MET A 102 -8.79 -13.08 10.91
C MET A 102 -10.23 -12.56 11.03
N HIS A 103 -10.41 -11.55 11.86
CA HIS A 103 -11.69 -10.87 12.03
C HIS A 103 -11.84 -9.69 11.07
N CYS A 104 -10.72 -9.12 10.61
CA CYS A 104 -10.72 -8.03 9.62
C CYS A 104 -9.41 -8.01 8.81
N ALA A 105 -9.38 -7.18 7.76
CA ALA A 105 -8.22 -7.06 6.86
C ALA A 105 -6.95 -6.55 7.57
N VAL A 106 -7.10 -5.81 8.67
CA VAL A 106 -5.98 -5.24 9.46
C VAL A 106 -5.14 -6.35 10.10
N ASP A 107 -5.78 -7.46 10.53
CA ASP A 107 -5.11 -8.59 11.17
C ASP A 107 -4.11 -9.31 10.25
N ARG A 108 -4.13 -9.02 8.94
CA ARG A 108 -3.21 -9.61 7.96
C ARG A 108 -1.80 -9.01 8.02
N THR A 109 -1.65 -7.76 8.36
CA THR A 109 -0.37 -7.03 8.31
C THR A 109 0.75 -7.69 9.14
N PRO A 110 0.51 -8.22 10.35
CA PRO A 110 1.48 -9.01 11.08
C PRO A 110 2.02 -10.23 10.31
N PHE A 111 1.16 -10.93 9.54
CA PHE A 111 1.58 -12.07 8.71
C PHE A 111 2.47 -11.64 7.57
N HIS A 112 2.15 -10.53 6.88
CA HIS A 112 3.00 -9.97 5.83
C HIS A 112 4.41 -9.67 6.35
N THR A 113 4.51 -9.05 7.52
CA THR A 113 5.81 -8.73 8.13
C THR A 113 6.57 -10.00 8.49
N ARG A 114 5.90 -10.99 9.12
CA ARG A 114 6.51 -12.28 9.48
C ARG A 114 7.00 -13.05 8.25
N TYR A 115 6.28 -12.97 7.14
CA TYR A 115 6.65 -13.63 5.90
C TYR A 115 7.85 -12.98 5.22
N LEU A 116 7.86 -11.64 5.11
CA LEU A 116 8.88 -10.90 4.36
C LEU A 116 10.17 -10.66 5.14
N LEU A 117 10.09 -10.39 6.44
CA LEU A 117 11.23 -9.97 7.25
C LEU A 117 12.47 -10.88 7.11
N PRO A 118 12.35 -12.22 7.14
CA PRO A 118 13.50 -13.10 6.96
C PRO A 118 14.03 -13.19 5.53
N LYS A 119 13.26 -12.76 4.54
CA LYS A 119 13.55 -12.94 3.10
C LYS A 119 14.06 -11.69 2.42
N ILE A 120 13.58 -10.51 2.86
CA ILE A 120 13.76 -9.25 2.12
C ILE A 120 15.12 -8.58 2.34
N GLY A 121 15.85 -8.98 3.38
CA GLY A 121 17.11 -8.34 3.78
C GLY A 121 18.11 -8.14 2.63
N PRO A 122 18.46 -9.17 1.86
CA PRO A 122 19.38 -9.06 0.73
C PRO A 122 18.84 -8.23 -0.45
N LEU A 123 17.51 -8.05 -0.54
CA LEU A 123 16.81 -7.41 -1.67
C LEU A 123 16.32 -5.99 -1.36
N ARG A 124 16.72 -5.41 -0.22
CA ARG A 124 16.22 -4.09 0.21
C ARG A 124 16.46 -2.99 -0.80
N GLU A 125 17.66 -2.93 -1.35
CA GLU A 125 18.03 -1.90 -2.32
C GLU A 125 17.21 -2.01 -3.60
N ASP A 126 16.98 -3.23 -4.08
CA ASP A 126 16.14 -3.51 -5.24
C ASP A 126 14.68 -3.09 -5.01
N VAL A 127 14.14 -3.34 -3.81
CA VAL A 127 12.81 -2.85 -3.42
C VAL A 127 12.76 -1.33 -3.41
N LEU A 128 13.76 -0.67 -2.87
CA LEU A 128 13.84 0.80 -2.85
C LEU A 128 13.92 1.36 -4.28
N LEU A 129 14.70 0.72 -5.17
CA LEU A 129 14.75 1.08 -6.58
C LEU A 129 13.37 0.94 -7.24
N LEU A 130 12.67 -0.17 -7.06
CA LEU A 130 11.34 -0.36 -7.64
C LEU A 130 10.33 0.66 -7.11
N LYS A 131 10.30 0.89 -5.80
CA LYS A 131 9.42 1.92 -5.22
C LYS A 131 9.73 3.32 -5.77
N GLN A 132 11.00 3.66 -5.88
CA GLN A 132 11.41 4.96 -6.41
C GLN A 132 11.10 5.08 -7.91
N PHE A 133 11.30 4.02 -8.69
CA PHE A 133 10.91 3.95 -10.10
C PHE A 133 9.39 4.14 -10.28
N ALA A 134 8.58 3.43 -9.49
CA ALA A 134 7.13 3.58 -9.52
C ALA A 134 6.67 4.99 -9.08
N LYS A 135 7.37 5.62 -8.12
CA LYS A 135 7.14 7.03 -7.74
C LYS A 135 7.51 7.97 -8.88
N GLY A 136 8.66 7.78 -9.52
CA GLY A 136 9.08 8.57 -10.68
C GLY A 136 8.06 8.51 -11.82
N GLY A 137 7.54 7.33 -12.11
CA GLY A 137 6.51 7.12 -13.13
C GLY A 137 5.07 7.48 -12.70
N GLY A 138 4.84 7.96 -11.47
CA GLY A 138 3.51 8.35 -10.98
C GLY A 138 2.53 7.20 -10.77
N VAL A 139 3.04 5.96 -10.62
CA VAL A 139 2.23 4.74 -10.46
C VAL A 139 2.39 4.08 -9.08
N TYR A 140 3.05 4.72 -8.14
CA TYR A 140 3.22 4.24 -6.76
C TYR A 140 2.09 4.72 -5.85
N GLY A 141 1.46 3.81 -5.15
CA GLY A 141 0.34 4.04 -4.22
C GLY A 141 -0.87 3.20 -4.58
N SER A 142 -1.48 2.55 -3.58
CA SER A 142 -2.67 1.70 -3.76
C SER A 142 -3.96 2.37 -3.27
N ASP A 143 -3.89 3.65 -2.91
CA ASP A 143 -5.06 4.46 -2.62
C ASP A 143 -5.95 4.62 -3.86
N HIS A 144 -7.23 4.91 -3.65
CA HIS A 144 -8.20 5.03 -4.73
C HIS A 144 -7.91 6.17 -5.73
N MET A 145 -7.14 7.18 -5.36
CA MET A 145 -6.76 8.26 -6.27
C MET A 145 -5.68 7.80 -7.24
N THR A 146 -4.69 7.08 -6.74
CA THR A 146 -3.56 6.57 -7.50
C THR A 146 -3.90 5.29 -8.24
N GLY A 147 -4.43 4.27 -7.55
CA GLY A 147 -4.75 2.96 -8.11
C GLY A 147 -3.53 2.25 -8.70
N GLY A 148 -2.37 2.43 -8.08
CA GLY A 148 -1.06 1.96 -8.52
C GLY A 148 -0.48 0.86 -7.64
N PHE A 149 0.84 0.76 -7.61
CA PHE A 149 1.60 -0.26 -6.90
C PHE A 149 1.73 0.08 -5.42
N SER A 150 1.25 -0.80 -4.55
CA SER A 150 1.49 -0.67 -3.10
C SER A 150 2.93 -1.03 -2.74
N GLY A 151 3.40 -0.56 -1.57
CA GLY A 151 4.73 -0.92 -1.07
C GLY A 151 4.90 -2.43 -0.86
N TYR A 152 3.87 -3.11 -0.37
CA TYR A 152 3.88 -4.57 -0.20
C TYR A 152 3.90 -5.31 -1.53
N LEU A 153 3.18 -4.82 -2.54
CA LEU A 153 3.24 -5.36 -3.90
C LEU A 153 4.67 -5.26 -4.47
N CYS A 154 5.32 -4.11 -4.33
CA CYS A 154 6.71 -3.93 -4.78
C CYS A 154 7.68 -4.93 -4.10
N GLU A 155 7.53 -5.15 -2.79
CA GLU A 155 8.33 -6.11 -2.05
C GLU A 155 8.14 -7.54 -2.56
N LEU A 156 6.91 -7.96 -2.82
CA LEU A 156 6.62 -9.29 -3.37
C LEU A 156 7.12 -9.47 -4.79
N LEU A 157 7.01 -8.45 -5.64
CA LEU A 157 7.53 -8.49 -7.00
C LEU A 157 9.04 -8.67 -7.03
N ILE A 158 9.77 -7.92 -6.23
CA ILE A 158 11.23 -8.08 -6.11
C ILE A 158 11.58 -9.45 -5.53
N LEU A 159 10.86 -9.94 -4.52
CA LEU A 159 11.07 -11.28 -3.98
C LEU A 159 10.84 -12.37 -5.04
N ALA A 160 9.80 -12.23 -5.86
CA ALA A 160 9.43 -13.21 -6.89
C ALA A 160 10.47 -13.32 -8.02
N TYR A 161 11.11 -12.22 -8.38
CA TYR A 161 12.05 -12.17 -9.49
C TYR A 161 13.52 -12.13 -9.07
N GLY A 162 13.81 -11.94 -7.79
CA GLY A 162 15.16 -11.97 -7.23
C GLY A 162 15.95 -10.68 -7.34
N GLY A 163 15.39 -9.59 -7.92
CA GLY A 163 16.04 -8.31 -8.05
C GLY A 163 15.29 -7.32 -8.92
N PHE A 164 15.71 -6.06 -8.90
CA PHE A 164 15.10 -4.98 -9.69
C PHE A 164 15.29 -5.20 -11.20
N SER A 165 16.51 -5.55 -11.65
CA SER A 165 16.81 -5.74 -13.06
C SER A 165 16.03 -6.91 -13.66
N GLU A 166 15.98 -8.03 -12.95
CA GLU A 166 15.25 -9.23 -13.34
C GLU A 166 13.76 -8.97 -13.43
N PHE A 167 13.23 -8.22 -12.43
CA PHE A 167 11.83 -7.81 -12.44
C PHE A 167 11.53 -6.87 -13.61
N MET A 168 12.35 -5.85 -13.89
CA MET A 168 12.12 -4.91 -14.99
C MET A 168 12.13 -5.61 -16.35
N GLN A 169 13.04 -6.55 -16.57
CA GLN A 169 13.06 -7.38 -17.79
C GLN A 169 11.78 -8.19 -17.94
N ALA A 170 11.32 -8.85 -16.87
CA ALA A 170 10.07 -9.58 -16.89
C ALA A 170 8.86 -8.66 -17.14
N ALA A 171 8.81 -7.51 -16.44
CA ALA A 171 7.71 -6.56 -16.52
C ALA A 171 7.57 -5.94 -17.92
N SER A 172 8.68 -5.74 -18.66
CA SER A 172 8.65 -5.26 -20.04
C SER A 172 7.89 -6.19 -20.99
N ALA A 173 7.80 -7.47 -20.64
CA ALA A 173 7.11 -8.51 -21.41
C ALA A 173 5.72 -8.88 -20.83
N PHE A 174 5.29 -8.27 -19.76
CA PHE A 174 3.99 -8.56 -19.13
C PHE A 174 2.83 -8.30 -20.09
N ARG A 175 1.73 -8.99 -19.81
CA ARG A 175 0.45 -8.82 -20.49
C ARG A 175 -0.67 -8.71 -19.48
N TYR A 176 -1.80 -8.16 -19.90
CA TYR A 176 -3.00 -8.13 -19.08
C TYR A 176 -3.34 -9.55 -18.57
N GLY A 177 -3.62 -9.67 -17.28
CA GLY A 177 -3.86 -10.93 -16.61
C GLY A 177 -2.59 -11.70 -16.29
N GLU A 178 -1.41 -11.02 -16.16
CA GLU A 178 -0.20 -11.67 -15.68
C GLU A 178 -0.38 -12.21 -14.27
N VAL A 179 0.18 -13.40 -14.02
CA VAL A 179 -0.02 -14.15 -12.77
C VAL A 179 1.30 -14.51 -12.14
N ILE A 180 1.45 -14.17 -10.87
CA ILE A 180 2.58 -14.47 -10.00
C ILE A 180 2.05 -15.18 -8.76
N ASP A 181 2.48 -16.42 -8.54
CA ASP A 181 2.15 -17.24 -7.37
C ASP A 181 3.47 -17.73 -6.77
N ILE A 182 3.97 -17.01 -5.77
CA ILE A 182 5.31 -17.21 -5.18
C ILE A 182 5.37 -18.56 -4.45
N GLU A 183 4.32 -18.93 -3.74
CA GLU A 183 4.28 -20.15 -2.94
C GLU A 183 3.72 -21.36 -3.71
N GLY A 184 3.23 -21.16 -4.96
CA GLY A 184 2.70 -22.25 -5.78
C GLY A 184 1.40 -22.85 -5.23
N TYR A 185 0.53 -22.03 -4.70
CA TYR A 185 -0.74 -22.48 -4.12
C TYR A 185 -1.70 -23.10 -5.12
N TYR A 186 -1.58 -22.72 -6.38
CA TYR A 186 -2.47 -23.16 -7.43
C TYR A 186 -1.76 -24.05 -8.46
N PRO A 187 -2.44 -25.03 -9.02
CA PRO A 187 -1.83 -26.00 -9.96
C PRO A 187 -1.37 -25.35 -11.27
N ASP A 188 -2.03 -24.26 -11.68
CA ASP A 188 -1.71 -23.55 -12.92
C ASP A 188 -2.30 -22.11 -12.94
N LYS A 189 -1.74 -21.27 -13.82
CA LYS A 189 -2.19 -19.89 -14.04
C LYS A 189 -3.63 -19.79 -14.54
N LYS A 190 -4.16 -20.81 -15.22
CA LYS A 190 -5.54 -20.81 -15.74
C LYS A 190 -6.55 -20.91 -14.61
N THR A 191 -6.25 -21.71 -13.59
CA THR A 191 -7.07 -21.81 -12.38
C THR A 191 -7.14 -20.47 -11.63
N ILE A 192 -6.00 -19.78 -11.51
CA ILE A 192 -5.93 -18.46 -10.88
C ILE A 192 -6.75 -17.42 -11.65
N ARG A 193 -6.64 -17.40 -13.00
CA ARG A 193 -7.38 -16.46 -13.86
C ARG A 193 -8.89 -16.68 -13.89
N LYS A 194 -9.38 -17.84 -13.46
CA LYS A 194 -10.82 -18.07 -13.27
C LYS A 194 -11.34 -17.41 -11.99
N LYS A 195 -10.45 -17.22 -11.01
CA LYS A 195 -10.80 -16.66 -9.70
C LYS A 195 -10.59 -15.15 -9.63
N PHE A 196 -9.57 -14.65 -10.32
CA PHE A 196 -9.16 -13.26 -10.30
C PHE A 196 -9.17 -12.72 -11.74
N SER A 197 -9.64 -11.49 -11.93
CA SER A 197 -9.82 -10.85 -13.25
C SER A 197 -9.00 -9.56 -13.41
N GLU A 198 -8.22 -9.19 -12.40
CA GLU A 198 -7.43 -7.96 -12.40
C GLU A 198 -6.28 -8.01 -13.41
N PRO A 199 -5.76 -6.85 -13.83
CA PRO A 199 -4.71 -6.75 -14.85
C PRO A 199 -3.40 -7.42 -14.45
N LEU A 200 -3.07 -7.40 -13.15
CA LEU A 200 -1.97 -8.13 -12.53
C LEU A 200 -2.52 -8.94 -11.35
N ILE A 201 -2.15 -10.20 -11.29
CA ILE A 201 -2.57 -11.09 -10.21
C ILE A 201 -1.32 -11.56 -9.47
N VAL A 202 -1.17 -11.12 -8.24
CA VAL A 202 -0.09 -11.56 -7.34
C VAL A 202 -0.73 -12.20 -6.12
N ILE A 203 -0.64 -13.52 -6.06
CA ILE A 203 -1.24 -14.28 -4.94
C ILE A 203 -0.49 -13.92 -3.66
N ASP A 204 -1.24 -13.55 -2.63
CA ASP A 204 -0.67 -13.24 -1.32
C ASP A 204 -0.06 -14.51 -0.70
N PRO A 205 1.24 -14.52 -0.41
CA PRO A 205 1.87 -15.71 0.19
C PRO A 205 1.35 -16.06 1.59
N THR A 206 0.58 -15.17 2.21
CA THR A 206 -0.05 -15.41 3.52
C THR A 206 -1.55 -15.72 3.43
N ASP A 207 -2.16 -15.48 2.27
CA ASP A 207 -3.60 -15.68 2.03
C ASP A 207 -3.84 -15.98 0.54
N LYS A 208 -3.90 -17.28 0.20
CA LYS A 208 -4.07 -17.74 -1.19
C LYS A 208 -5.34 -17.21 -1.88
N ASP A 209 -6.31 -16.74 -1.10
CA ASP A 209 -7.59 -16.25 -1.62
C ASP A 209 -7.59 -14.74 -1.87
N ARG A 210 -6.40 -14.11 -1.78
CA ARG A 210 -6.20 -12.67 -1.99
C ARG A 210 -5.24 -12.38 -3.14
N ASN A 211 -5.63 -11.44 -4.01
CA ASN A 211 -4.72 -10.78 -4.95
C ASN A 211 -4.14 -9.50 -4.32
N VAL A 212 -2.83 -9.43 -4.14
CA VAL A 212 -2.16 -8.24 -3.59
C VAL A 212 -2.25 -7.05 -4.53
N ALA A 213 -2.35 -7.29 -5.83
CA ALA A 213 -2.46 -6.26 -6.85
C ALA A 213 -3.92 -5.82 -7.12
N ALA A 214 -4.90 -6.20 -6.29
CA ALA A 214 -6.31 -5.90 -6.52
C ALA A 214 -6.66 -4.40 -6.66
N ALA A 215 -5.88 -3.51 -6.06
CA ALA A 215 -6.05 -2.06 -6.19
C ALA A 215 -5.45 -1.47 -7.48
N LEU A 216 -4.63 -2.25 -8.20
CA LEU A 216 -3.95 -1.79 -9.40
C LEU A 216 -4.92 -1.67 -10.57
N THR A 217 -5.08 -0.46 -11.09
CA THR A 217 -5.97 -0.22 -12.23
C THR A 217 -5.32 -0.68 -13.54
N PRO A 218 -6.13 -1.03 -14.57
CA PRO A 218 -5.61 -1.36 -15.91
C PRO A 218 -4.72 -0.26 -16.48
N THR A 219 -5.08 1.00 -16.28
CA THR A 219 -4.30 2.16 -16.76
C THR A 219 -2.94 2.21 -16.09
N ARG A 220 -2.87 2.14 -14.76
CA ARG A 220 -1.60 2.18 -14.04
C ARG A 220 -0.70 0.97 -14.34
N PHE A 221 -1.31 -0.18 -14.56
CA PHE A 221 -0.56 -1.34 -15.01
C PHE A 221 0.03 -1.15 -16.40
N ALA A 222 -0.75 -0.62 -17.36
CA ALA A 222 -0.27 -0.32 -18.70
C ALA A 222 0.86 0.72 -18.71
N GLU A 223 0.70 1.82 -17.97
CA GLU A 223 1.72 2.85 -17.78
C GLU A 223 3.02 2.24 -17.23
N PHE A 224 2.93 1.37 -16.22
CA PHE A 224 4.10 0.71 -15.66
C PHE A 224 4.80 -0.21 -16.68
N MET A 225 4.04 -0.95 -17.48
CA MET A 225 4.63 -1.81 -18.53
C MET A 225 5.38 -0.99 -19.58
N GLU A 226 4.83 0.15 -20.02
CA GLU A 226 5.53 1.05 -20.95
C GLU A 226 6.80 1.62 -20.33
N LEU A 227 6.71 2.14 -19.09
CA LEU A 227 7.90 2.62 -18.35
C LEU A 227 8.98 1.53 -18.24
N ALA A 228 8.59 0.27 -18.01
CA ALA A 228 9.51 -0.85 -17.92
C ALA A 228 10.18 -1.15 -19.28
N ARG A 229 9.43 -1.08 -20.39
CA ARG A 229 9.96 -1.24 -21.75
C ARG A 229 10.96 -0.15 -22.09
N ASP A 230 10.58 1.09 -21.86
CA ASP A 230 11.42 2.25 -22.14
C ASP A 230 12.70 2.21 -21.30
N TYR A 231 12.60 1.89 -20.01
CA TYR A 231 13.76 1.72 -19.14
C TYR A 231 14.68 0.59 -19.59
N CYS A 232 14.14 -0.55 -20.02
CA CYS A 232 14.95 -1.66 -20.51
C CYS A 232 15.64 -1.33 -21.85
N ALA A 233 15.02 -0.50 -22.70
CA ALA A 233 15.60 -0.06 -23.96
C ALA A 233 16.68 1.01 -23.76
N GLU A 234 16.45 1.96 -22.87
CA GLU A 234 17.36 3.07 -22.58
C GLU A 234 17.35 3.39 -21.07
N PRO A 235 18.16 2.69 -20.27
CA PRO A 235 18.21 2.94 -18.82
C PRO A 235 18.67 4.37 -18.49
N GLY A 236 17.94 5.06 -17.61
CA GLY A 236 18.24 6.43 -17.24
C GLY A 236 17.79 6.80 -15.83
N ARG A 237 18.49 7.76 -15.22
CA ARG A 237 18.17 8.22 -13.84
C ARG A 237 16.85 9.01 -13.78
N PHE A 238 16.40 9.56 -14.87
CA PHE A 238 15.17 10.36 -14.96
C PHE A 238 13.91 9.55 -14.62
N TYR A 239 13.91 8.23 -14.86
CA TYR A 239 12.78 7.36 -14.46
C TYR A 239 12.54 7.29 -12.95
N PHE A 240 13.53 7.67 -12.14
CA PHE A 240 13.44 7.66 -10.68
C PHE A 240 13.09 9.05 -10.08
N ILE A 241 12.87 10.03 -10.93
CA ILE A 241 12.59 11.41 -10.54
C ILE A 241 11.14 11.73 -10.92
N ALA A 242 10.31 11.99 -9.92
CA ALA A 242 8.96 12.44 -10.18
C ALA A 242 9.00 13.86 -10.78
N ASP A 243 8.38 14.03 -11.94
CA ASP A 243 8.21 15.35 -12.50
C ASP A 243 7.28 16.18 -11.60
N PRO A 244 7.67 17.41 -11.25
CA PRO A 244 6.77 18.29 -10.53
C PRO A 244 5.54 18.58 -11.40
N PRO A 245 4.33 18.67 -10.80
CA PRO A 245 3.12 18.94 -11.56
C PRO A 245 3.27 20.26 -12.32
N THR A 246 3.32 20.18 -13.63
CA THR A 246 3.44 21.36 -14.51
C THR A 246 2.11 22.11 -14.54
N ARG A 247 2.11 23.34 -14.08
CA ARG A 247 0.94 24.23 -14.22
C ARG A 247 0.98 24.86 -15.60
N ILE A 248 0.08 24.45 -16.47
CA ILE A 248 -0.12 25.09 -17.76
C ILE A 248 -1.02 26.31 -17.63
N GLY A 249 -0.76 27.35 -18.43
CA GLY A 249 -1.60 28.53 -18.49
C GLY A 249 -2.94 28.28 -19.20
N LYS A 250 -3.93 29.17 -19.01
CA LYS A 250 -5.26 29.03 -19.63
C LYS A 250 -5.19 28.96 -21.17
N ALA A 251 -4.32 29.75 -21.79
CA ALA A 251 -4.17 29.75 -23.24
C ALA A 251 -3.55 28.44 -23.77
N GLU A 252 -2.53 27.93 -23.10
CA GLU A 252 -1.89 26.67 -23.42
C GLU A 252 -2.87 25.52 -23.24
N PHE A 253 -3.63 25.52 -22.15
CA PHE A 253 -4.67 24.54 -21.88
C PHE A 253 -5.74 24.50 -22.97
N ALA A 254 -6.22 25.70 -23.43
CA ALA A 254 -7.18 25.80 -24.51
C ALA A 254 -6.62 25.25 -25.83
N ALA A 255 -5.36 25.59 -26.17
CA ALA A 255 -4.70 25.10 -27.38
C ALA A 255 -4.54 23.56 -27.37
N VAL A 256 -4.22 22.97 -26.21
CA VAL A 256 -4.14 21.49 -26.05
C VAL A 256 -5.50 20.86 -26.29
N LEU A 257 -6.58 21.39 -25.73
CA LEU A 257 -7.94 20.86 -25.94
C LEU A 257 -8.35 20.94 -27.42
N GLU A 258 -8.07 22.06 -28.09
CA GLU A 258 -8.36 22.27 -29.51
C GLU A 258 -7.59 21.27 -30.39
N THR A 259 -6.27 21.13 -30.14
CA THR A 259 -5.40 20.18 -30.86
C THR A 259 -5.85 18.73 -30.69
N ARG A 260 -6.30 18.36 -29.51
CA ARG A 260 -6.80 17.01 -29.21
C ARG A 260 -8.23 16.77 -29.67
N GLY A 261 -8.98 17.80 -30.03
CA GLY A 261 -10.40 17.70 -30.36
C GLY A 261 -11.25 17.21 -29.19
N THR A 262 -10.83 17.50 -27.95
CA THR A 262 -11.50 17.05 -26.71
C THR A 262 -12.19 18.21 -26.01
N ALA A 263 -13.25 17.92 -25.27
CA ALA A 263 -13.94 18.86 -24.39
C ALA A 263 -13.83 18.39 -22.93
N ILE A 264 -13.84 19.33 -21.99
CA ILE A 264 -13.89 19.02 -20.57
C ILE A 264 -15.26 19.43 -20.03
N LEU A 265 -15.96 18.47 -19.43
CA LEU A 265 -17.14 18.74 -18.63
C LEU A 265 -16.72 18.76 -17.15
N ALA A 266 -16.88 19.92 -16.50
CA ALA A 266 -16.60 20.08 -15.08
C ALA A 266 -17.91 20.07 -14.28
N ILE A 267 -18.09 19.07 -13.42
CA ILE A 267 -19.19 19.00 -12.48
C ILE A 267 -18.66 19.42 -11.10
N ARG A 268 -19.21 20.52 -10.58
CA ARG A 268 -18.85 20.98 -9.23
C ARG A 268 -19.90 20.51 -8.23
N LEU A 269 -19.45 19.75 -7.24
CA LEU A 269 -20.26 19.24 -6.16
C LEU A 269 -19.91 19.94 -4.84
N LYS A 270 -20.86 19.99 -3.91
CA LYS A 270 -20.57 20.35 -2.53
C LYS A 270 -19.74 19.22 -1.91
N THR A 271 -18.63 19.56 -1.26
CA THR A 271 -17.77 18.57 -0.60
C THR A 271 -18.58 17.75 0.42
N PRO A 272 -18.72 16.45 0.24
CA PRO A 272 -19.42 15.62 1.22
C PRO A 272 -18.55 15.43 2.48
N PRO A 273 -19.16 15.16 3.65
CA PRO A 273 -18.44 15.01 4.93
C PRO A 273 -17.82 13.61 5.07
N TYR A 274 -17.22 13.09 4.01
CA TYR A 274 -16.57 11.76 3.97
C TYR A 274 -15.14 11.87 3.50
N VAL A 275 -14.30 10.90 3.87
CA VAL A 275 -12.91 10.81 3.41
C VAL A 275 -12.84 10.54 1.90
N ALA A 276 -11.74 10.96 1.27
CA ALA A 276 -11.53 10.84 -0.18
C ALA A 276 -11.69 9.39 -0.67
N ASP A 277 -11.20 8.41 0.08
CA ASP A 277 -11.28 6.98 -0.26
C ASP A 277 -12.72 6.43 -0.27
N THR A 278 -13.66 7.12 0.36
CA THR A 278 -15.10 6.79 0.26
C THR A 278 -15.74 7.49 -0.94
N VAL A 279 -15.38 8.75 -1.18
CA VAL A 279 -16.04 9.61 -2.18
C VAL A 279 -15.57 9.29 -3.59
N VAL A 280 -14.28 9.13 -3.80
CA VAL A 280 -13.68 8.97 -5.13
C VAL A 280 -14.18 7.73 -5.87
N PRO A 281 -14.28 6.53 -5.26
CA PRO A 281 -14.83 5.36 -5.94
C PRO A 281 -16.29 5.54 -6.37
N GLN A 282 -17.09 6.22 -5.55
CA GLN A 282 -18.49 6.49 -5.86
C GLN A 282 -18.64 7.48 -7.04
N LEU A 283 -17.80 8.54 -7.05
CA LEU A 283 -17.76 9.48 -8.16
C LEU A 283 -17.32 8.80 -9.46
N ARG A 284 -16.27 7.97 -9.44
CA ARG A 284 -15.83 7.21 -10.61
C ARG A 284 -16.94 6.31 -11.14
N LYS A 285 -17.58 5.52 -10.29
CA LYS A 285 -18.69 4.67 -10.67
C LYS A 285 -19.86 5.46 -11.30
N SER A 286 -20.13 6.66 -10.79
CA SER A 286 -21.17 7.53 -11.34
C SER A 286 -20.79 8.16 -12.69
N MET A 287 -19.49 8.24 -13.01
CA MET A 287 -19.01 8.73 -14.31
C MET A 287 -18.94 7.64 -15.37
N GLU A 288 -18.88 6.37 -14.97
CA GLU A 288 -18.82 5.20 -15.85
C GLU A 288 -20.23 4.66 -16.21
N SER A 289 -21.27 5.09 -15.48
CA SER A 289 -22.66 4.73 -15.71
C SER A 289 -23.37 5.72 -16.66
#